data_2954ceab56d219d52f66f5de79aff911
#
_entry.id   2954ceab56d219d52f66f5de79aff911
#
_cell.length_a   1.000
_cell.length_b   1.000
_cell.length_c   1.000
_cell.angle_alpha   90.00
_cell.angle_beta   90.00
_cell.angle_gamma   90.00
#
_symmetry.space_group_name_H-M   'P 1'
#
loop_
_entity.id
_entity.type
_entity.pdbx_description
1 polymer ?
#
loop_
_entity_poly.entity_id
_entity_poly.type
_entity_poly.pdbx_seq_one_letter_code
_entity_poly.pdbx_strand_id
1 'polypeptide(L)'
;KNLDRRKALASATDKTGVLFESKKIPDYKMPAFIASFMQMRSIGIDGKAAQMLSDFLGNDLSRLSKELDKLALILPEKGAKRITPELVEQNIGISKEYNNFELIKALAMKDVLKANRIAQYFEKNPKSNPIQMTLPVLFNYFSNLLICYYTKDRSEVGLMTALGLRGTFQVKDYLLGMRNYSAMKVFNLISDIRMTDARSKGVENTSVSDAELLKELLYKILH
;
A
#
# COMPACT_ATOMS: atom_id res chain seq x y z
N LYS A 1 -15.81 -16.37 -8.38
CA LYS A 1 -16.17 -17.66 -7.74
C LYS A 1 -15.03 -18.61 -8.00
N ASN A 2 -14.42 -19.16 -6.96
CA ASN A 2 -13.37 -20.17 -7.11
C ASN A 2 -14.00 -21.49 -7.56
N LEU A 3 -13.37 -22.12 -8.55
CA LEU A 3 -13.77 -23.44 -8.99
C LEU A 3 -13.33 -24.49 -7.94
N ASP A 4 -14.27 -25.26 -7.41
CA ASP A 4 -13.94 -26.37 -6.53
C ASP A 4 -13.43 -27.54 -7.38
N ARG A 5 -12.13 -27.82 -7.30
CA ARG A 5 -11.46 -28.89 -8.07
C ARG A 5 -11.97 -30.29 -7.72
N ARG A 6 -12.67 -30.46 -6.62
CA ARG A 6 -13.30 -31.73 -6.22
C ARG A 6 -14.60 -32.01 -6.95
N LYS A 7 -15.16 -31.05 -7.67
CA LYS A 7 -16.42 -31.21 -8.41
C LYS A 7 -16.19 -31.90 -9.76
N ALA A 8 -17.17 -32.69 -10.16
CA ALA A 8 -17.15 -33.48 -11.42
C ALA A 8 -16.83 -32.61 -12.65
N LEU A 9 -17.31 -31.35 -12.72
CA LEU A 9 -17.04 -30.42 -13.78
C LEU A 9 -15.54 -30.11 -13.93
N ALA A 10 -14.84 -29.85 -12.82
CA ALA A 10 -13.42 -29.56 -12.85
C ALA A 10 -12.62 -30.79 -13.33
N SER A 11 -12.97 -31.98 -12.82
CA SER A 11 -12.34 -33.24 -13.26
C SER A 11 -12.62 -33.57 -14.74
N ALA A 12 -13.83 -33.30 -15.24
CA ALA A 12 -14.18 -33.51 -16.63
C ALA A 12 -13.39 -32.56 -17.55
N THR A 13 -13.29 -31.28 -17.17
CA THR A 13 -12.54 -30.28 -17.95
C THR A 13 -11.04 -30.59 -17.98
N ASP A 14 -10.46 -31.08 -16.87
CA ASP A 14 -9.04 -31.44 -16.79
C ASP A 14 -8.69 -32.65 -17.66
N LYS A 15 -9.66 -33.56 -17.90
CA LYS A 15 -9.48 -34.74 -18.76
C LYS A 15 -9.61 -34.45 -20.25
N THR A 16 -10.39 -33.45 -20.65
CA THR A 16 -10.74 -33.18 -22.05
C THR A 16 -10.21 -31.86 -22.57
N GLY A 17 -9.56 -31.05 -21.70
CA GLY A 17 -9.08 -29.72 -22.05
C GLY A 17 -8.01 -29.23 -21.08
N VAL A 18 -7.81 -27.90 -21.08
CA VAL A 18 -6.87 -27.22 -20.18
C VAL A 18 -7.66 -26.47 -19.11
N LEU A 19 -7.49 -26.85 -17.84
CA LEU A 19 -8.04 -26.13 -16.71
C LEU A 19 -7.05 -25.06 -16.24
N PHE A 20 -7.27 -23.81 -16.66
CA PHE A 20 -6.47 -22.67 -16.23
C PHE A 20 -7.18 -21.88 -15.13
N GLU A 21 -6.54 -21.76 -13.97
CA GLU A 21 -7.03 -20.97 -12.85
C GLU A 21 -6.18 -19.70 -12.70
N SER A 22 -6.74 -18.53 -13.03
CA SER A 22 -6.09 -17.24 -12.79
C SER A 22 -6.39 -16.77 -11.35
N LYS A 23 -5.40 -16.88 -10.48
CA LYS A 23 -5.50 -16.39 -9.09
C LYS A 23 -5.04 -14.95 -9.00
N LYS A 24 -5.79 -14.13 -8.24
CA LYS A 24 -5.34 -12.78 -7.90
C LYS A 24 -4.00 -12.83 -7.16
N ILE A 25 -3.04 -12.03 -7.61
CA ILE A 25 -1.73 -11.93 -6.95
C ILE A 25 -1.93 -11.21 -5.61
N PRO A 26 -1.52 -11.78 -4.47
CA PRO A 26 -1.57 -11.09 -3.18
C PRO A 26 -0.70 -9.83 -3.19
N ASP A 27 -1.15 -8.77 -2.51
CA ASP A 27 -0.49 -7.46 -2.51
C ASP A 27 0.99 -7.54 -2.12
N TYR A 28 1.33 -8.36 -1.12
CA TYR A 28 2.72 -8.55 -0.68
C TYR A 28 3.63 -9.22 -1.74
N LYS A 29 3.05 -9.89 -2.76
CA LYS A 29 3.80 -10.50 -3.88
C LYS A 29 3.97 -9.56 -5.05
N MET A 30 3.25 -8.43 -5.07
CA MET A 30 3.26 -7.52 -6.21
C MET A 30 4.66 -6.95 -6.51
N PRO A 31 5.48 -6.49 -5.54
CA PRO A 31 6.83 -6.00 -5.84
C PRO A 31 7.72 -7.06 -6.49
N ALA A 32 7.66 -8.30 -6.00
CA ALA A 32 8.41 -9.41 -6.58
C ALA A 32 7.89 -9.79 -7.98
N PHE A 33 6.58 -9.75 -8.20
CA PHE A 33 5.97 -9.95 -9.50
C PHE A 33 6.42 -8.87 -10.50
N ILE A 34 6.40 -7.59 -10.10
CA ILE A 34 6.87 -6.47 -10.91
C ILE A 34 8.34 -6.67 -11.31
N ALA A 35 9.19 -7.04 -10.36
CA ALA A 35 10.60 -7.31 -10.62
C ALA A 35 10.80 -8.44 -11.63
N SER A 36 10.10 -9.57 -11.45
CA SER A 36 10.17 -10.72 -12.37
C SER A 36 9.62 -10.35 -13.76
N PHE A 37 8.54 -9.59 -13.84
CA PHE A 37 7.93 -9.16 -15.10
C PHE A 37 8.86 -8.25 -15.91
N MET A 38 9.58 -7.34 -15.23
CA MET A 38 10.58 -6.48 -15.89
C MET A 38 11.84 -7.25 -16.26
N GLN A 39 12.27 -8.22 -15.44
CA GLN A 39 13.41 -9.07 -15.73
C GLN A 39 13.20 -9.91 -16.99
N MET A 40 11.99 -10.43 -17.24
CA MET A 40 11.64 -11.13 -18.50
C MET A 40 11.81 -10.24 -19.75
N ARG A 41 11.80 -8.92 -19.57
CA ARG A 41 12.03 -7.93 -20.64
C ARG A 41 13.49 -7.40 -20.65
N SER A 42 14.37 -8.04 -19.89
CA SER A 42 15.78 -7.61 -19.72
C SER A 42 15.92 -6.19 -19.14
N ILE A 43 14.96 -5.77 -18.34
CA ILE A 43 14.95 -4.47 -17.65
C ILE A 43 15.04 -4.72 -16.13
N GLY A 44 16.04 -4.11 -15.49
CA GLY A 44 16.14 -4.10 -14.03
C GLY A 44 15.16 -3.12 -13.41
N ILE A 45 14.77 -3.37 -12.17
CA ILE A 45 13.99 -2.42 -11.37
C ILE A 45 14.49 -2.42 -9.93
N ASP A 46 14.59 -1.25 -9.33
CA ASP A 46 14.95 -1.12 -7.93
C ASP A 46 13.81 -1.59 -7.02
N GLY A 47 14.16 -2.26 -5.91
CA GLY A 47 13.16 -2.75 -4.96
C GLY A 47 12.22 -1.64 -4.46
N LYS A 48 12.75 -0.43 -4.22
CA LYS A 48 11.94 0.75 -3.82
C LYS A 48 11.00 1.19 -4.95
N ALA A 49 11.45 1.18 -6.19
CA ALA A 49 10.62 1.52 -7.35
C ALA A 49 9.48 0.51 -7.55
N ALA A 50 9.78 -0.79 -7.43
CA ALA A 50 8.77 -1.85 -7.49
C ALA A 50 7.74 -1.73 -6.37
N GLN A 51 8.16 -1.38 -5.15
CA GLN A 51 7.27 -1.14 -4.03
C GLN A 51 6.37 0.07 -4.27
N MET A 52 6.93 1.21 -4.73
CA MET A 52 6.15 2.42 -5.07
C MET A 52 5.06 2.13 -6.09
N LEU A 53 5.38 1.37 -7.14
CA LEU A 53 4.41 0.96 -8.17
C LEU A 53 3.33 0.05 -7.59
N SER A 54 3.71 -0.93 -6.78
CA SER A 54 2.78 -1.83 -6.10
C SER A 54 1.81 -1.08 -5.19
N ASP A 55 2.30 -0.15 -4.38
CA ASP A 55 1.50 0.60 -3.42
C ASP A 55 0.51 1.55 -4.11
N PHE A 56 0.92 2.14 -5.23
CA PHE A 56 0.10 3.10 -5.97
C PHE A 56 -0.91 2.45 -6.92
N LEU A 57 -0.50 1.39 -7.63
CA LEU A 57 -1.33 0.73 -8.64
C LEU A 57 -2.10 -0.47 -8.09
N GLY A 58 -1.68 -1.00 -6.93
CA GLY A 58 -2.29 -2.17 -6.32
C GLY A 58 -2.26 -3.40 -7.23
N ASN A 59 -3.35 -4.17 -7.22
CA ASN A 59 -3.51 -5.40 -7.99
C ASN A 59 -4.12 -5.22 -9.40
N ASP A 60 -4.19 -3.99 -9.90
CA ASP A 60 -4.64 -3.73 -11.27
C ASP A 60 -3.49 -4.01 -12.26
N LEU A 61 -3.39 -5.27 -12.69
CA LEU A 61 -2.35 -5.73 -13.60
C LEU A 61 -2.40 -5.01 -14.95
N SER A 62 -3.59 -4.61 -15.42
CA SER A 62 -3.75 -3.92 -16.71
C SER A 62 -3.16 -2.51 -16.62
N ARG A 63 -3.45 -1.79 -15.54
CA ARG A 63 -2.88 -0.47 -15.28
C ARG A 63 -1.39 -0.56 -15.02
N LEU A 64 -0.96 -1.54 -14.23
CA LEU A 64 0.44 -1.80 -13.94
C LEU A 64 1.26 -2.06 -15.21
N SER A 65 0.77 -2.93 -16.12
CA SER A 65 1.46 -3.22 -17.38
C SER A 65 1.64 -1.96 -18.22
N LYS A 66 0.59 -1.14 -18.37
CA LYS A 66 0.66 0.13 -19.11
C LYS A 66 1.68 1.10 -18.55
N GLU A 67 1.75 1.24 -17.22
CA GLU A 67 2.72 2.12 -16.59
C GLU A 67 4.16 1.57 -16.70
N LEU A 68 4.35 0.27 -16.59
CA LEU A 68 5.64 -0.38 -16.83
C LEU A 68 6.08 -0.27 -18.28
N ASP A 69 5.16 -0.39 -19.24
CA ASP A 69 5.44 -0.18 -20.67
C ASP A 69 5.90 1.27 -20.93
N LYS A 70 5.22 2.25 -20.33
CA LYS A 70 5.63 3.66 -20.38
C LYS A 70 7.06 3.87 -19.87
N LEU A 71 7.34 3.31 -18.68
CA LEU A 71 8.68 3.41 -18.07
C LEU A 71 9.75 2.73 -18.94
N ALA A 72 9.42 1.61 -19.57
CA ALA A 72 10.33 0.91 -20.47
C ALA A 72 10.69 1.72 -21.73
N LEU A 73 9.72 2.47 -22.29
CA LEU A 73 9.91 3.29 -23.48
C LEU A 73 10.85 4.49 -23.26
N ILE A 74 10.94 5.01 -22.07
CA ILE A 74 11.80 6.17 -21.73
C ILE A 74 13.20 5.78 -21.27
N LEU A 75 13.48 4.47 -21.14
CA LEU A 75 14.82 4.02 -20.81
C LEU A 75 15.76 4.17 -22.02
N PRO A 76 17.05 4.50 -21.77
CA PRO A 76 18.03 4.66 -22.84
C PRO A 76 18.22 3.35 -23.61
N GLU A 77 18.36 3.43 -24.92
CA GLU A 77 18.60 2.26 -25.78
C GLU A 77 19.96 1.59 -25.48
N LYS A 78 20.96 2.39 -25.12
CA LYS A 78 22.32 1.93 -24.79
C LYS A 78 22.58 2.10 -23.29
N GLY A 79 23.10 1.06 -22.66
CA GLY A 79 23.45 1.04 -21.24
C GLY A 79 22.57 0.16 -20.38
N ALA A 80 22.72 0.24 -19.07
CA ALA A 80 21.92 -0.54 -18.13
C ALA A 80 20.48 -0.03 -18.10
N LYS A 81 19.54 -0.85 -18.64
CA LYS A 81 18.10 -0.56 -18.58
C LYS A 81 17.62 -0.84 -17.16
N ARG A 82 17.42 0.20 -16.36
CA ARG A 82 17.00 0.08 -14.96
C ARG A 82 15.99 1.15 -14.59
N ILE A 83 14.88 0.71 -13.99
CA ILE A 83 13.84 1.59 -13.46
C ILE A 83 14.20 1.95 -12.03
N THR A 84 14.42 3.24 -11.78
CA THR A 84 14.74 3.79 -10.45
C THR A 84 13.53 4.47 -9.83
N PRO A 85 13.52 4.72 -8.51
CA PRO A 85 12.47 5.49 -7.85
C PRO A 85 12.26 6.87 -8.47
N GLU A 86 13.35 7.54 -8.87
CA GLU A 86 13.33 8.86 -9.51
C GLU A 86 12.59 8.82 -10.85
N LEU A 87 12.83 7.76 -11.64
CA LEU A 87 12.17 7.56 -12.93
C LEU A 87 10.65 7.37 -12.73
N VAL A 88 10.26 6.59 -11.71
CA VAL A 88 8.85 6.39 -11.33
C VAL A 88 8.22 7.71 -10.90
N GLU A 89 8.91 8.48 -10.05
CA GLU A 89 8.43 9.78 -9.58
C GLU A 89 8.17 10.76 -10.73
N GLN A 90 9.12 10.89 -11.65
CA GLN A 90 9.05 11.85 -12.76
C GLN A 90 7.95 11.50 -13.79
N ASN A 91 7.69 10.21 -14.02
CA ASN A 91 6.86 9.79 -15.15
C ASN A 91 5.48 9.24 -14.75
N ILE A 92 5.30 8.83 -13.50
CA ILE A 92 4.02 8.31 -12.98
C ILE A 92 3.39 9.28 -11.97
N GLY A 93 4.14 10.28 -11.51
CA GLY A 93 3.67 11.27 -10.54
C GLY A 93 3.55 10.74 -9.11
N ILE A 94 4.28 9.67 -8.80
CA ILE A 94 4.35 9.10 -7.45
C ILE A 94 5.61 9.64 -6.79
N SER A 95 5.47 10.50 -5.79
CA SER A 95 6.64 10.99 -5.06
C SER A 95 7.33 9.88 -4.28
N LYS A 96 8.64 9.79 -4.37
CA LYS A 96 9.45 8.85 -3.56
C LYS A 96 9.51 9.25 -2.09
N GLU A 97 9.26 10.52 -1.78
CA GLU A 97 9.35 11.09 -0.44
C GLU A 97 7.96 11.35 0.18
N TYR A 98 6.96 11.63 -0.68
CA TYR A 98 5.62 12.03 -0.26
C TYR A 98 4.56 11.08 -0.83
N ASN A 99 4.42 9.91 -0.21
CA ASN A 99 3.44 8.89 -0.56
C ASN A 99 2.86 8.27 0.71
N ASN A 100 1.83 7.44 0.57
CA ASN A 100 1.14 6.81 1.71
C ASN A 100 2.07 5.93 2.56
N PHE A 101 3.09 5.31 1.96
CA PHE A 101 4.05 4.49 2.69
C PHE A 101 4.96 5.34 3.59
N GLU A 102 5.46 6.46 3.04
CA GLU A 102 6.24 7.42 3.84
C GLU A 102 5.38 8.11 4.90
N LEU A 103 4.08 8.30 4.64
CA LEU A 103 3.13 8.79 5.64
C LEU A 103 3.02 7.82 6.81
N ILE A 104 2.82 6.52 6.56
CA ILE A 104 2.78 5.50 7.62
C ILE A 104 4.05 5.50 8.46
N LYS A 105 5.23 5.58 7.83
CA LYS A 105 6.50 5.67 8.57
C LYS A 105 6.58 6.91 9.46
N ALA A 106 6.19 8.06 8.92
CA ALA A 106 6.17 9.31 9.69
C ALA A 106 5.23 9.20 10.89
N LEU A 107 4.04 8.59 10.70
CA LEU A 107 3.10 8.35 11.78
C LEU A 107 3.64 7.33 12.79
N ALA A 108 4.22 6.22 12.35
CA ALA A 108 4.82 5.23 13.25
C ALA A 108 5.89 5.85 14.15
N MET A 109 6.67 6.80 13.62
CA MET A 109 7.72 7.54 14.35
C MET A 109 7.19 8.76 15.11
N LYS A 110 5.93 9.14 14.96
CA LYS A 110 5.37 10.43 15.41
C LYS A 110 6.14 11.64 14.86
N ASP A 111 6.66 11.53 13.64
CA ASP A 111 7.31 12.65 12.95
C ASP A 111 6.25 13.62 12.40
N VAL A 112 5.84 14.55 13.27
CA VAL A 112 4.80 15.54 12.99
C VAL A 112 5.16 16.38 11.78
N LEU A 113 6.42 16.78 11.64
CA LEU A 113 6.88 17.65 10.55
C LEU A 113 6.76 16.93 9.20
N LYS A 114 7.26 15.70 9.11
CA LYS A 114 7.21 14.90 7.88
C LYS A 114 5.76 14.56 7.50
N ALA A 115 4.94 14.15 8.46
CA ALA A 115 3.52 13.85 8.21
C ALA A 115 2.78 15.07 7.64
N ASN A 116 2.98 16.26 8.19
CA ASN A 116 2.37 17.50 7.68
C ASN A 116 2.90 17.87 6.29
N ARG A 117 4.19 17.70 6.01
CA ARG A 117 4.75 17.92 4.65
C ARG A 117 4.11 17.00 3.61
N ILE A 118 3.88 15.72 3.98
CA ILE A 118 3.19 14.77 3.10
C ILE A 118 1.75 15.20 2.87
N ALA A 119 1.02 15.61 3.92
CA ALA A 119 -0.35 16.10 3.79
C ALA A 119 -0.44 17.33 2.87
N GLN A 120 0.48 18.29 3.01
CA GLN A 120 0.57 19.47 2.12
C GLN A 120 0.87 19.07 0.67
N TYR A 121 1.71 18.07 0.46
CA TYR A 121 1.97 17.54 -0.88
C TYR A 121 0.70 16.90 -1.48
N PHE A 122 -0.05 16.12 -0.71
CA PHE A 122 -1.30 15.51 -1.15
C PHE A 122 -2.36 16.58 -1.50
N GLU A 123 -2.48 17.62 -0.68
CA GLU A 123 -3.36 18.76 -0.94
C GLU A 123 -3.04 19.47 -2.28
N LYS A 124 -1.75 19.64 -2.59
CA LYS A 124 -1.30 20.24 -3.86
C LYS A 124 -1.44 19.30 -5.06
N ASN A 125 -1.55 18.00 -4.83
CA ASN A 125 -1.61 16.96 -5.86
C ASN A 125 -2.80 16.00 -5.65
N PRO A 126 -4.04 16.49 -5.55
CA PRO A 126 -5.19 15.68 -5.14
C PRO A 126 -5.56 14.60 -6.15
N LYS A 127 -5.30 14.81 -7.45
CA LYS A 127 -5.58 13.80 -8.48
C LYS A 127 -4.70 12.55 -8.34
N SER A 128 -3.45 12.73 -7.90
CA SER A 128 -2.51 11.62 -7.70
C SER A 128 -2.60 11.02 -6.30
N ASN A 129 -3.13 11.77 -5.34
CA ASN A 129 -3.22 11.35 -3.93
C ASN A 129 -4.61 11.63 -3.35
N PRO A 130 -5.67 11.03 -3.91
CA PRO A 130 -7.01 11.22 -3.35
C PRO A 130 -7.10 10.60 -1.96
N ILE A 131 -7.87 11.22 -1.06
CA ILE A 131 -8.03 10.75 0.33
C ILE A 131 -8.55 9.30 0.38
N GLN A 132 -9.36 8.90 -0.58
CA GLN A 132 -9.92 7.55 -0.72
C GLN A 132 -8.85 6.48 -0.94
N MET A 133 -7.64 6.84 -1.37
CA MET A 133 -6.49 5.93 -1.42
C MET A 133 -5.70 5.94 -0.09
N THR A 134 -5.70 7.04 0.63
CA THR A 134 -4.95 7.21 1.89
C THR A 134 -5.66 6.54 3.07
N LEU A 135 -6.98 6.73 3.21
CA LEU A 135 -7.74 6.21 4.34
C LEU A 135 -7.67 4.68 4.49
N PRO A 136 -7.78 3.86 3.42
CA PRO A 136 -7.61 2.40 3.54
C PRO A 136 -6.22 1.99 4.02
N VAL A 137 -5.17 2.72 3.62
CA VAL A 137 -3.80 2.45 4.07
C VAL A 137 -3.64 2.74 5.56
N LEU A 138 -4.17 3.88 6.04
CA LEU A 138 -4.20 4.23 7.45
C LEU A 138 -5.02 3.20 8.26
N PHE A 139 -6.20 2.84 7.77
CA PHE A 139 -7.06 1.85 8.42
C PHE A 139 -6.35 0.49 8.56
N ASN A 140 -5.69 0.03 7.51
CA ASN A 140 -4.94 -1.22 7.51
C ASN A 140 -3.80 -1.18 8.53
N TYR A 141 -3.03 -0.09 8.56
CA TYR A 141 -1.92 0.06 9.48
C TYR A 141 -2.39 0.02 10.94
N PHE A 142 -3.40 0.84 11.32
CA PHE A 142 -3.89 0.89 12.70
C PHE A 142 -4.66 -0.37 13.09
N SER A 143 -5.36 -1.01 12.19
CA SER A 143 -5.99 -2.32 12.43
C SER A 143 -4.96 -3.40 12.72
N ASN A 144 -3.89 -3.46 11.93
CA ASN A 144 -2.78 -4.38 12.16
C ASN A 144 -2.05 -4.06 13.47
N LEU A 145 -1.87 -2.78 13.79
CA LEU A 145 -1.29 -2.35 15.06
C LEU A 145 -2.15 -2.81 16.25
N LEU A 146 -3.48 -2.78 16.11
CA LEU A 146 -4.38 -3.31 17.13
C LEU A 146 -4.23 -4.84 17.27
N ILE A 147 -4.10 -5.58 16.16
CA ILE A 147 -3.82 -7.03 16.18
C ILE A 147 -2.53 -7.31 16.96
N CYS A 148 -1.47 -6.51 16.78
CA CYS A 148 -0.23 -6.65 17.52
C CYS A 148 -0.43 -6.57 19.05
N TYR A 149 -1.34 -5.71 19.52
CA TYR A 149 -1.64 -5.58 20.95
C TYR A 149 -2.32 -6.82 21.53
N TYR A 150 -3.15 -7.51 20.76
CA TYR A 150 -3.85 -8.72 21.17
C TYR A 150 -3.08 -10.02 20.89
N THR A 151 -1.94 -9.93 20.19
CA THR A 151 -1.07 -11.07 19.93
C THR A 151 -0.33 -11.48 21.19
N LYS A 152 -0.40 -12.79 21.54
CA LYS A 152 0.27 -13.34 22.75
C LYS A 152 1.79 -13.29 22.62
N ASP A 153 2.30 -13.75 21.47
CA ASP A 153 3.73 -13.70 21.15
C ASP A 153 4.07 -12.38 20.43
N ARG A 154 4.65 -11.45 21.18
CA ARG A 154 5.06 -10.13 20.70
C ARG A 154 6.49 -10.08 20.16
N SER A 155 7.13 -11.23 19.97
CA SER A 155 8.39 -11.31 19.26
C SER A 155 8.20 -10.87 17.78
N GLU A 156 9.28 -10.49 17.10
CA GLU A 156 9.20 -10.13 15.67
C GLU A 156 8.60 -11.27 14.84
N VAL A 157 8.93 -12.52 15.16
CA VAL A 157 8.42 -13.72 14.48
C VAL A 157 6.93 -13.95 14.77
N GLY A 158 6.53 -13.80 16.04
CA GLY A 158 5.14 -13.93 16.47
C GLY A 158 4.24 -12.89 15.81
N LEU A 159 4.67 -11.63 15.79
CA LEU A 159 3.94 -10.54 15.13
C LEU A 159 3.92 -10.73 13.60
N MET A 160 5.03 -11.14 13.01
CA MET A 160 5.07 -11.47 11.58
C MET A 160 4.04 -12.53 11.20
N THR A 161 3.94 -13.59 12.02
CA THR A 161 2.97 -14.68 11.81
C THR A 161 1.53 -14.20 12.00
N ALA A 162 1.26 -13.45 13.06
CA ALA A 162 -0.08 -12.95 13.38
C ALA A 162 -0.62 -11.99 12.29
N LEU A 163 0.26 -11.20 11.69
CA LEU A 163 -0.07 -10.26 10.61
C LEU A 163 0.00 -10.88 9.22
N GLY A 164 0.43 -12.15 9.08
CA GLY A 164 0.64 -12.80 7.79
C GLY A 164 1.74 -12.16 6.95
N LEU A 165 2.71 -11.49 7.58
CA LEU A 165 3.83 -10.84 6.92
C LEU A 165 4.92 -11.86 6.57
N ARG A 166 5.68 -11.59 5.49
CA ARG A 166 6.76 -12.50 5.06
C ARG A 166 8.17 -12.05 5.44
N GLY A 167 8.31 -10.86 6.01
CA GLY A 167 9.60 -10.32 6.40
C GLY A 167 9.52 -9.50 7.69
N THR A 168 10.53 -9.66 8.53
CA THR A 168 10.66 -8.94 9.81
C THR A 168 10.83 -7.43 9.63
N PHE A 169 11.27 -7.00 8.45
CA PHE A 169 11.44 -5.59 8.11
C PHE A 169 10.13 -4.78 8.30
N GLN A 170 8.97 -5.33 7.89
CA GLN A 170 7.69 -4.64 8.04
C GLN A 170 7.19 -4.62 9.49
N VAL A 171 7.63 -5.55 10.33
CA VAL A 171 7.26 -5.61 11.75
C VAL A 171 7.85 -4.43 12.53
N LYS A 172 8.99 -3.89 12.09
CA LYS A 172 9.65 -2.75 12.77
C LYS A 172 8.75 -1.52 12.89
N ASP A 173 8.00 -1.21 11.83
CA ASP A 173 7.08 -0.06 11.84
C ASP A 173 5.92 -0.28 12.82
N TYR A 174 5.44 -1.52 12.99
CA TYR A 174 4.43 -1.86 14.00
C TYR A 174 5.01 -1.81 15.42
N LEU A 175 6.23 -2.30 15.64
CA LEU A 175 6.90 -2.18 16.94
C LEU A 175 7.12 -0.73 17.35
N LEU A 176 7.49 0.15 16.40
CA LEU A 176 7.57 1.59 16.64
C LEU A 176 6.20 2.18 16.95
N GLY A 177 5.17 1.82 16.20
CA GLY A 177 3.80 2.22 16.46
C GLY A 177 3.31 1.81 17.86
N MET A 178 3.59 0.57 18.30
CA MET A 178 3.25 0.10 19.66
C MET A 178 3.95 0.89 20.77
N ARG A 179 5.13 1.46 20.53
CA ARG A 179 5.82 2.33 21.49
C ARG A 179 5.19 3.73 21.59
N ASN A 180 4.65 4.22 20.47
CA ASN A 180 4.19 5.60 20.33
C ASN A 180 2.68 5.77 20.54
N TYR A 181 1.89 4.70 20.40
CA TYR A 181 0.44 4.72 20.55
C TYR A 181 -0.01 3.66 21.54
N SER A 182 -0.89 4.00 22.47
CA SER A 182 -1.52 3.01 23.36
C SER A 182 -2.61 2.22 22.60
N ALA A 183 -2.94 1.01 23.06
CA ALA A 183 -4.00 0.19 22.46
C ALA A 183 -5.34 0.93 22.38
N MET A 184 -5.71 1.69 23.45
CA MET A 184 -6.93 2.49 23.49
C MET A 184 -6.90 3.62 22.47
N LYS A 185 -5.74 4.31 22.31
CA LYS A 185 -5.57 5.32 21.27
C LYS A 185 -5.77 4.72 19.87
N VAL A 186 -5.17 3.56 19.59
CA VAL A 186 -5.30 2.87 18.32
C VAL A 186 -6.77 2.48 18.04
N PHE A 187 -7.47 1.98 19.05
CA PHE A 187 -8.90 1.65 18.94
C PHE A 187 -9.74 2.88 18.55
N ASN A 188 -9.52 4.02 19.20
CA ASN A 188 -10.21 5.27 18.89
C ASN A 188 -9.87 5.77 17.48
N LEU A 189 -8.59 5.68 17.08
CA LEU A 189 -8.14 6.09 15.75
C LEU A 189 -8.82 5.29 14.62
N ILE A 190 -9.09 4.00 14.82
CA ILE A 190 -9.84 3.21 13.84
C ILE A 190 -11.24 3.80 13.64
N SER A 191 -11.90 4.25 14.70
CA SER A 191 -13.20 4.93 14.62
C SER A 191 -13.08 6.28 13.91
N ASP A 192 -12.07 7.08 14.25
CA ASP A 192 -11.81 8.38 13.61
C ASP A 192 -11.56 8.23 12.11
N ILE A 193 -10.77 7.23 11.68
CA ILE A 193 -10.53 6.95 10.27
C ILE A 193 -11.82 6.57 9.55
N ARG A 194 -12.67 5.72 10.14
CA ARG A 194 -13.97 5.35 9.56
C ARG A 194 -14.90 6.54 9.44
N MET A 195 -14.94 7.42 10.46
CA MET A 195 -15.74 8.64 10.41
C MET A 195 -15.22 9.60 9.34
N THR A 196 -13.89 9.74 9.20
CA THR A 196 -13.28 10.55 8.14
C THR A 196 -13.62 9.99 6.76
N ASP A 197 -13.64 8.67 6.57
CA ASP A 197 -14.04 8.02 5.32
C ASP A 197 -15.52 8.33 5.00
N ALA A 198 -16.41 8.24 5.97
CA ALA A 198 -17.82 8.60 5.80
C ALA A 198 -18.00 10.09 5.41
N ARG A 199 -17.28 10.99 6.10
CA ARG A 199 -17.30 12.44 5.80
C ARG A 199 -16.74 12.75 4.41
N SER A 200 -15.71 12.06 3.96
CA SER A 200 -15.15 12.23 2.60
C SER A 200 -16.12 11.82 1.49
N LYS A 201 -17.15 11.02 1.84
CA LYS A 201 -18.23 10.60 0.95
C LYS A 201 -19.52 11.44 1.13
N GLY A 202 -19.46 12.53 1.89
CA GLY A 202 -20.57 13.47 2.09
C GLY A 202 -21.46 13.17 3.30
N VAL A 203 -21.18 12.14 4.11
CA VAL A 203 -21.95 11.89 5.33
C VAL A 203 -21.60 12.93 6.37
N GLU A 204 -22.58 13.73 6.81
CA GLU A 204 -22.41 14.82 7.79
C GLU A 204 -21.28 15.82 7.40
N ASN A 205 -21.07 15.99 6.09
CA ASN A 205 -20.07 16.92 5.56
C ASN A 205 -20.59 17.62 4.31
N THR A 206 -20.78 18.93 4.41
CA THR A 206 -21.28 19.77 3.30
C THR A 206 -20.23 20.72 2.74
N SER A 207 -19.12 20.94 3.44
CA SER A 207 -18.18 22.02 3.10
C SER A 207 -16.70 21.74 3.34
N VAL A 208 -16.35 20.72 4.14
CA VAL A 208 -14.95 20.43 4.49
C VAL A 208 -14.31 19.62 3.35
N SER A 209 -13.19 20.11 2.84
CA SER A 209 -12.45 19.48 1.76
C SER A 209 -11.73 18.20 2.22
N ASP A 210 -11.42 17.30 1.27
CA ASP A 210 -10.64 16.09 1.53
C ASP A 210 -9.27 16.39 2.18
N ALA A 211 -8.64 17.51 1.80
CA ALA A 211 -7.36 17.94 2.36
C ALA A 211 -7.50 18.35 3.85
N GLU A 212 -8.55 19.08 4.18
CA GLU A 212 -8.84 19.47 5.57
C GLU A 212 -9.22 18.27 6.42
N LEU A 213 -10.03 17.34 5.90
CA LEU A 213 -10.35 16.10 6.58
C LEU A 213 -9.10 15.27 6.88
N LEU A 214 -8.17 15.19 5.94
CA LEU A 214 -6.90 14.49 6.17
C LEU A 214 -6.06 15.19 7.24
N LYS A 215 -5.96 16.51 7.22
CA LYS A 215 -5.21 17.29 8.23
C LYS A 215 -5.82 17.12 9.63
N GLU A 216 -7.16 17.18 9.75
CA GLU A 216 -7.86 16.91 11.01
C GLU A 216 -7.55 15.52 11.54
N LEU A 217 -7.61 14.49 10.66
CA LEU A 217 -7.30 13.13 11.03
C LEU A 217 -5.84 12.96 11.48
N LEU A 218 -4.88 13.55 10.74
CA LEU A 218 -3.46 13.48 11.10
C LEU A 218 -3.19 14.19 12.43
N TYR A 219 -3.86 15.29 12.71
CA TYR A 219 -3.79 15.94 14.02
C TYR A 219 -4.23 15.00 15.14
N LYS A 220 -5.39 14.34 14.98
CA LYS A 220 -5.89 13.35 15.94
C LYS A 220 -4.94 12.17 16.13
N ILE A 221 -4.26 11.73 15.09
CA ILE A 221 -3.31 10.63 15.16
C ILE A 221 -2.07 11.04 15.98
N LEU A 222 -1.54 12.21 15.70
CA LEU A 222 -0.23 12.65 16.23
C LEU A 222 -0.30 13.18 17.67
N HIS A 223 -1.46 13.69 18.08
CA HIS A 223 -1.73 14.26 19.40
C HIS A 223 -2.72 13.42 20.20
#